data_65a6b4a823696673a323dc52bbd94952
#
_entry.id   65a6b4a823696673a323dc52bbd94952
#
_cell.length_a   1.000
_cell.length_b   1.000
_cell.length_c   1.000
_cell.angle_alpha   90.00
_cell.angle_beta   90.00
_cell.angle_gamma   90.00
#
_symmetry.space_group_name_H-M   'P 1'
#
loop_
_entity.id
_entity.type
_entity.pdbx_description
1 polymer ?
#
loop_
_entity_poly.entity_id
_entity_poly.type
_entity_poly.pdbx_seq_one_letter_code
_entity_poly.pdbx_strand_id
1 'polypeptide(L)'
;AVYASSEEAQPLVIHMEDPVTKVRADLLYGVLPEYDIITRSVKIQNQGNEKIYLEKAASACLDFLWGDYDLISFYGRHTMERNFQRTPVEHGMQLMGSRRGTSSHQYNPFMILCDRKTTETTGSCYGMLFVYSGGFRMEAEKDQFNQTRAIMGLQSEKFRYPLMPGEEFIVPETVLTYSAGGFEQLSHNLHKCIRTHVCRGKYRDLVRPVLVNSWEAAYFDFDGEKILELAKNAADLGMEMVVL
;
A
#
# COMPACT_ATOMS: atom_id res chain seq x y z
N ALA A 1 -2.57 5.58 -9.34
CA ALA A 1 -1.88 6.17 -8.22
C ALA A 1 -0.38 6.27 -8.49
N VAL A 2 0.23 5.18 -8.95
CA VAL A 2 1.59 5.19 -9.50
C VAL A 2 1.51 5.78 -10.91
N TYR A 3 2.37 6.74 -11.21
CA TYR A 3 2.41 7.36 -12.54
C TYR A 3 3.83 7.27 -13.11
N ALA A 4 3.90 6.99 -14.39
CA ALA A 4 5.14 6.91 -15.15
C ALA A 4 4.89 7.33 -16.59
N SER A 5 5.93 7.76 -17.29
CA SER A 5 5.87 7.98 -18.73
C SER A 5 5.84 6.63 -19.48
N SER A 6 5.50 6.67 -20.75
CA SER A 6 5.54 5.48 -21.62
C SER A 6 6.97 4.95 -21.87
N GLU A 7 7.99 5.74 -21.54
CA GLU A 7 9.40 5.34 -21.63
C GLU A 7 9.85 4.57 -20.37
N GLU A 8 9.23 4.88 -19.21
CA GLU A 8 9.58 4.31 -17.91
C GLU A 8 8.77 3.04 -17.59
N ALA A 9 7.55 2.94 -18.10
CA ALA A 9 6.65 1.84 -17.80
C ALA A 9 6.13 1.15 -19.05
N GLN A 10 6.02 -0.18 -18.98
CA GLN A 10 5.41 -1.02 -20.00
C GLN A 10 4.01 -1.42 -19.54
N PRO A 11 2.93 -0.91 -20.16
CA PRO A 11 1.58 -1.27 -19.78
C PRO A 11 1.14 -2.57 -20.45
N LEU A 12 0.37 -3.39 -19.70
CA LEU A 12 -0.37 -4.53 -20.20
C LEU A 12 -1.81 -4.45 -19.71
N VAL A 13 -2.77 -4.65 -20.60
CA VAL A 13 -4.19 -4.76 -20.26
C VAL A 13 -4.73 -6.10 -20.73
N ILE A 14 -5.30 -6.86 -19.79
CA ILE A 14 -6.00 -8.11 -20.13
C ILE A 14 -7.49 -7.86 -20.00
N HIS A 15 -8.21 -8.00 -21.13
CA HIS A 15 -9.65 -7.83 -21.19
C HIS A 15 -10.37 -9.14 -20.91
N MET A 16 -11.29 -9.11 -19.96
CA MET A 16 -12.16 -10.23 -19.63
C MET A 16 -13.62 -9.78 -19.69
N GLU A 17 -14.50 -10.61 -20.17
CA GLU A 17 -15.94 -10.33 -20.23
C GLU A 17 -16.73 -11.59 -19.87
N ASP A 18 -17.73 -11.43 -19.03
CA ASP A 18 -18.77 -12.43 -18.86
C ASP A 18 -19.84 -12.25 -19.96
N PRO A 19 -19.98 -13.21 -20.87
CA PRO A 19 -20.90 -13.08 -22.01
C PRO A 19 -22.38 -13.08 -21.60
N VAL A 20 -22.71 -13.51 -20.37
CA VAL A 20 -24.09 -13.56 -19.87
C VAL A 20 -24.48 -12.24 -19.23
N THR A 21 -23.74 -11.80 -18.25
CA THR A 21 -24.04 -10.56 -17.49
C THR A 21 -23.53 -9.31 -18.17
N LYS A 22 -22.65 -9.44 -19.17
CA LYS A 22 -21.98 -8.33 -19.83
C LYS A 22 -21.13 -7.48 -18.88
N VAL A 23 -20.65 -8.09 -17.79
CA VAL A 23 -19.66 -7.47 -16.93
C VAL A 23 -18.29 -7.65 -17.55
N ARG A 24 -17.58 -6.55 -17.73
CA ARG A 24 -16.21 -6.54 -18.23
C ARG A 24 -15.26 -6.22 -17.08
N ALA A 25 -14.13 -6.93 -17.03
CA ALA A 25 -13.01 -6.65 -16.13
C ALA A 25 -11.74 -6.45 -16.97
N ASP A 26 -11.14 -5.27 -16.86
CA ASP A 26 -9.82 -4.99 -17.42
C ASP A 26 -8.78 -5.14 -16.31
N LEU A 27 -7.87 -6.10 -16.45
CA LEU A 27 -6.74 -6.27 -15.55
C LEU A 27 -5.61 -5.38 -16.03
N LEU A 28 -5.28 -4.36 -15.27
CA LEU A 28 -4.29 -3.35 -15.62
C LEU A 28 -2.96 -3.67 -14.95
N TYR A 29 -1.91 -3.80 -15.73
CA TYR A 29 -0.54 -3.99 -15.26
C TYR A 29 0.34 -2.86 -15.78
N GLY A 30 1.23 -2.37 -14.92
CA GLY A 30 2.34 -1.50 -15.28
C GLY A 30 3.64 -2.15 -14.82
N VAL A 31 4.60 -2.30 -15.71
CA VAL A 31 5.91 -2.86 -15.37
C VAL A 31 6.93 -1.73 -15.41
N LEU A 32 7.62 -1.50 -14.29
CA LEU A 32 8.70 -0.54 -14.15
C LEU A 32 10.02 -1.32 -13.90
N PRO A 33 10.72 -1.71 -14.98
CA PRO A 33 11.86 -2.63 -14.88
C PRO A 33 13.03 -2.08 -14.07
N GLU A 34 13.25 -0.75 -14.14
CA GLU A 34 14.35 -0.08 -13.41
C GLU A 34 14.19 -0.18 -11.88
N TYR A 35 12.97 -0.43 -11.42
CA TYR A 35 12.61 -0.46 -9.99
C TYR A 35 12.27 -1.86 -9.48
N ASP A 36 12.29 -2.90 -10.33
CA ASP A 36 11.75 -4.23 -10.01
C ASP A 36 10.30 -4.15 -9.49
N ILE A 37 9.48 -3.34 -10.12
CA ILE A 37 8.10 -3.07 -9.71
C ILE A 37 7.12 -3.51 -10.79
N ILE A 38 6.05 -4.14 -10.35
CA ILE A 38 4.82 -4.35 -11.12
C ILE A 38 3.68 -3.65 -10.38
N THR A 39 2.98 -2.76 -11.07
CA THR A 39 1.73 -2.21 -10.53
C THR A 39 0.54 -2.99 -11.05
N ARG A 40 -0.50 -3.10 -10.24
CA ARG A 40 -1.71 -3.80 -10.61
C ARG A 40 -2.97 -3.08 -10.12
N SER A 41 -3.93 -2.93 -11.04
CA SER A 41 -5.27 -2.42 -10.77
C SER A 41 -6.29 -3.21 -11.57
N VAL A 42 -7.56 -3.08 -11.22
CA VAL A 42 -8.67 -3.70 -11.95
C VAL A 42 -9.72 -2.64 -12.22
N LYS A 43 -10.17 -2.55 -13.49
CA LYS A 43 -11.31 -1.75 -13.87
C LYS A 43 -12.48 -2.67 -14.18
N ILE A 44 -13.58 -2.49 -13.47
CA ILE A 44 -14.83 -3.27 -13.64
C ILE A 44 -15.85 -2.36 -14.32
N GLN A 45 -16.47 -2.84 -15.39
CA GLN A 45 -17.46 -2.12 -16.17
C GLN A 45 -18.75 -2.94 -16.25
N ASN A 46 -19.87 -2.31 -15.97
CA ASN A 46 -21.18 -2.89 -16.19
C ASN A 46 -21.70 -2.52 -17.59
N GLN A 47 -21.49 -3.40 -18.56
CA GLN A 47 -21.99 -3.23 -19.93
C GLN A 47 -23.35 -3.92 -20.16
N GLY A 48 -23.93 -4.49 -19.08
CA GLY A 48 -25.27 -5.06 -19.08
C GLY A 48 -26.37 -4.00 -18.94
N ASN A 49 -27.60 -4.49 -18.85
CA ASN A 49 -28.80 -3.66 -18.77
C ASN A 49 -29.34 -3.52 -17.33
N GLU A 50 -28.77 -4.28 -16.38
CA GLU A 50 -29.22 -4.30 -15.00
C GLU A 50 -28.15 -3.79 -14.05
N LYS A 51 -28.58 -3.24 -12.91
CA LYS A 51 -27.70 -2.87 -11.83
C LYS A 51 -27.06 -4.12 -11.19
N ILE A 52 -25.75 -4.07 -11.02
CA ILE A 52 -25.02 -5.11 -10.28
C ILE A 52 -24.46 -4.55 -8.97
N TYR A 53 -23.99 -5.42 -8.09
CA TYR A 53 -23.32 -5.04 -6.84
C TYR A 53 -21.93 -5.66 -6.79
N LEU A 54 -20.93 -4.85 -6.48
CA LEU A 54 -19.59 -5.33 -6.16
C LEU A 54 -19.53 -5.57 -4.64
N GLU A 55 -19.26 -6.81 -4.24
CA GLU A 55 -19.17 -7.20 -2.82
C GLU A 55 -17.73 -7.45 -2.37
N LYS A 56 -16.82 -7.64 -3.32
CA LYS A 56 -15.37 -7.71 -3.10
C LYS A 56 -14.65 -7.08 -4.29
N ALA A 57 -13.66 -6.22 -4.03
CA ALA A 57 -12.84 -5.60 -5.05
C ALA A 57 -11.36 -5.64 -4.61
N ALA A 58 -10.58 -6.49 -5.28
CA ALA A 58 -9.16 -6.66 -5.04
C ALA A 58 -8.37 -6.31 -6.30
N SER A 59 -7.25 -5.62 -6.14
CA SER A 59 -6.37 -5.24 -7.24
C SER A 59 -5.26 -6.25 -7.48
N ALA A 60 -4.88 -7.03 -6.47
CA ALA A 60 -3.85 -8.05 -6.61
C ALA A 60 -4.29 -9.39 -6.01
N CYS A 61 -3.94 -10.46 -6.72
CA CYS A 61 -4.04 -11.84 -6.28
C CYS A 61 -2.81 -12.56 -6.82
N LEU A 62 -2.00 -13.13 -5.92
CA LEU A 62 -0.80 -13.90 -6.25
C LEU A 62 -0.98 -15.32 -5.73
N ASP A 63 -0.73 -16.31 -6.57
CA ASP A 63 -0.77 -17.72 -6.22
C ASP A 63 0.65 -18.31 -6.26
N PHE A 64 1.02 -18.96 -5.16
CA PHE A 64 2.28 -19.67 -4.99
C PHE A 64 1.98 -21.15 -4.88
N LEU A 65 2.40 -21.92 -5.89
CA LEU A 65 2.08 -23.33 -6.02
C LEU A 65 2.82 -24.22 -5.01
N TRP A 66 3.91 -23.71 -4.44
CA TRP A 66 4.75 -24.41 -3.44
C TRP A 66 5.51 -23.38 -2.64
N GLY A 67 6.05 -23.82 -1.50
CA GLY A 67 6.83 -23.01 -0.58
C GLY A 67 6.18 -22.88 0.79
N ASP A 68 7.00 -22.66 1.80
CA ASP A 68 6.59 -22.31 3.14
C ASP A 68 6.95 -20.87 3.41
N TYR A 69 5.92 -20.05 3.64
CA TYR A 69 6.06 -18.61 3.79
C TYR A 69 5.76 -18.14 5.20
N ASP A 70 6.42 -17.05 5.57
CA ASP A 70 5.99 -16.19 6.65
C ASP A 70 5.31 -14.95 6.04
N LEU A 71 4.30 -14.49 6.73
CA LEU A 71 3.59 -13.24 6.45
C LEU A 71 4.08 -12.16 7.39
N ILE A 72 4.49 -11.03 6.83
CA ILE A 72 4.89 -9.85 7.56
C ILE A 72 3.85 -8.76 7.38
N SER A 73 3.45 -8.16 8.49
CA SER A 73 2.56 -7.00 8.54
C SER A 73 3.06 -5.97 9.55
N PHE A 74 2.51 -4.77 9.44
CA PHE A 74 2.89 -3.64 10.28
C PHE A 74 1.66 -3.08 10.99
N TYR A 75 1.81 -2.81 12.27
CA TYR A 75 0.78 -2.23 13.12
C TYR A 75 1.38 -1.20 14.07
N GLY A 76 0.55 -0.43 14.74
CA GLY A 76 1.07 0.52 15.72
C GLY A 76 0.01 1.41 16.34
N ARG A 77 0.50 2.35 17.09
CA ARG A 77 -0.27 3.43 17.72
C ARG A 77 0.63 4.65 17.88
N HIS A 78 0.08 5.75 18.33
CA HIS A 78 0.85 6.93 18.71
C HIS A 78 2.01 6.54 19.64
N THR A 79 3.22 6.99 19.35
CA THR A 79 4.51 6.68 20.01
C THR A 79 4.99 5.22 19.89
N MET A 80 4.28 4.38 19.16
CA MET A 80 4.66 3.00 18.86
C MET A 80 4.22 2.63 17.42
N GLU A 81 4.66 3.41 16.46
CA GLU A 81 4.33 3.22 15.05
C GLU A 81 5.16 2.11 14.43
N ARG A 82 4.61 1.46 13.39
CA ARG A 82 5.29 0.49 12.54
C ARG A 82 5.95 -0.67 13.28
N ASN A 83 5.24 -1.26 14.25
CA ASN A 83 5.68 -2.50 14.83
C ASN A 83 5.64 -3.60 13.76
N PHE A 84 6.68 -4.40 13.73
CA PHE A 84 6.86 -5.50 12.80
C PHE A 84 6.28 -6.78 13.41
N GLN A 85 5.40 -7.44 12.65
CA GLN A 85 4.87 -8.75 13.01
C GLN A 85 5.19 -9.74 11.91
N ARG A 86 5.82 -10.86 12.27
CA ARG A 86 6.14 -11.98 11.38
C ARG A 86 5.44 -13.23 11.88
N THR A 87 4.60 -13.83 11.04
CA THR A 87 3.76 -14.97 11.40
C THR A 87 3.84 -16.03 10.30
N PRO A 88 4.07 -17.32 10.63
CA PRO A 88 3.99 -18.39 9.64
C PRO A 88 2.62 -18.43 8.96
N VAL A 89 2.61 -18.65 7.65
CA VAL A 89 1.38 -18.94 6.91
C VAL A 89 1.04 -20.40 7.09
N GLU A 90 0.00 -20.66 7.88
CA GLU A 90 -0.51 -21.99 8.16
C GLU A 90 -1.84 -22.21 7.42
N HIS A 91 -2.37 -23.47 7.44
CA HIS A 91 -3.63 -23.80 6.79
C HIS A 91 -4.77 -22.90 7.27
N GLY A 92 -5.56 -22.43 6.31
CA GLY A 92 -6.62 -21.47 6.54
C GLY A 92 -6.23 -20.05 6.12
N MET A 93 -6.99 -19.08 6.56
CA MET A 93 -6.86 -17.68 6.13
C MET A 93 -6.35 -16.79 7.26
N GLN A 94 -5.28 -16.08 7.02
CA GLN A 94 -4.81 -14.98 7.83
C GLN A 94 -5.25 -13.67 7.20
N LEU A 95 -5.84 -12.80 8.00
CA LEU A 95 -6.50 -11.59 7.53
C LEU A 95 -6.04 -10.38 8.33
N MET A 96 -5.66 -9.33 7.62
CA MET A 96 -5.28 -8.05 8.19
C MET A 96 -5.92 -6.93 7.38
N GLY A 97 -6.10 -5.77 8.01
CA GLY A 97 -6.63 -4.61 7.31
C GLY A 97 -7.26 -3.59 8.24
N SER A 98 -7.82 -2.55 7.65
CA SER A 98 -8.53 -1.51 8.38
C SER A 98 -10.00 -1.50 8.00
N ARG A 99 -10.87 -1.55 9.02
CA ARG A 99 -12.33 -1.40 8.90
C ARG A 99 -12.82 -0.01 9.32
N ARG A 100 -11.90 0.92 9.53
CA ARG A 100 -12.19 2.27 10.04
C ARG A 100 -12.50 3.29 8.93
N GLY A 101 -12.52 2.86 7.67
CA GLY A 101 -12.68 3.76 6.53
C GLY A 101 -11.38 4.48 6.13
N THR A 102 -10.29 4.28 6.86
CA THR A 102 -8.97 4.87 6.56
C THR A 102 -7.85 3.88 6.87
N SER A 103 -6.78 3.93 6.08
CA SER A 103 -5.49 3.36 6.45
C SER A 103 -4.76 4.34 7.38
N SER A 104 -3.95 3.83 8.32
CA SER A 104 -3.28 4.66 9.30
C SER A 104 -2.03 3.97 9.85
N HIS A 105 -1.35 4.64 10.81
CA HIS A 105 -0.28 4.05 11.60
C HIS A 105 -0.71 2.82 12.42
N GLN A 106 -2.01 2.61 12.61
CA GLN A 106 -2.52 1.44 13.35
C GLN A 106 -2.42 0.16 12.53
N TYR A 107 -2.69 0.25 11.22
CA TYR A 107 -2.51 -0.83 10.26
C TYR A 107 -2.04 -0.24 8.93
N ASN A 108 -0.84 -0.61 8.52
CA ASN A 108 -0.28 -0.13 7.27
C ASN A 108 -0.80 -0.99 6.10
N PRO A 109 -1.15 -0.39 4.95
CA PRO A 109 -1.62 -1.10 3.77
C PRO A 109 -0.45 -1.76 3.01
N PHE A 110 0.35 -2.53 3.73
CA PHE A 110 1.56 -3.18 3.25
C PHE A 110 1.77 -4.52 3.91
N MET A 111 2.07 -5.54 3.10
CA MET A 111 2.46 -6.85 3.58
C MET A 111 3.62 -7.41 2.77
N ILE A 112 4.36 -8.33 3.38
CA ILE A 112 5.40 -9.09 2.72
C ILE A 112 5.15 -10.58 2.96
N LEU A 113 5.19 -11.39 1.89
CA LEU A 113 5.40 -12.82 1.99
C LEU A 113 6.88 -13.11 1.81
N CYS A 114 7.47 -13.94 2.65
CA CYS A 114 8.88 -14.29 2.53
C CYS A 114 9.14 -15.75 2.90
N ASP A 115 10.22 -16.30 2.39
CA ASP A 115 10.69 -17.59 2.85
C ASP A 115 11.01 -17.54 4.35
N ARG A 116 10.81 -18.63 5.07
CA ARG A 116 10.99 -18.68 6.55
C ARG A 116 12.40 -18.27 7.00
N LYS A 117 13.40 -18.37 6.13
CA LYS A 117 14.80 -18.02 6.44
C LYS A 117 15.21 -16.64 5.95
N THR A 118 14.30 -15.87 5.37
CA THR A 118 14.60 -14.53 4.86
C THR A 118 14.98 -13.58 6.01
N THR A 119 16.06 -12.83 5.77
CA THR A 119 16.63 -11.81 6.66
C THR A 119 16.66 -10.46 5.97
N GLU A 120 17.30 -9.46 6.58
CA GLU A 120 17.53 -8.16 5.94
C GLU A 120 18.32 -8.27 4.64
N THR A 121 19.32 -9.15 4.57
CA THR A 121 20.29 -9.21 3.47
C THR A 121 20.26 -10.50 2.65
N THR A 122 19.39 -11.45 3.00
CA THR A 122 19.31 -12.74 2.31
C THR A 122 17.88 -13.29 2.25
N GLY A 123 17.60 -14.11 1.24
CA GLY A 123 16.34 -14.84 1.09
C GLY A 123 15.33 -14.12 0.19
N SER A 124 14.33 -14.88 -0.25
CA SER A 124 13.28 -14.39 -1.16
C SER A 124 12.15 -13.76 -0.39
N CYS A 125 11.67 -12.61 -0.88
CA CYS A 125 10.50 -11.94 -0.35
C CYS A 125 9.72 -11.19 -1.43
N TYR A 126 8.40 -11.11 -1.23
CA TYR A 126 7.40 -10.52 -2.14
C TYR A 126 6.64 -9.45 -1.39
N GLY A 127 6.83 -8.19 -1.77
CA GLY A 127 6.14 -7.04 -1.17
C GLY A 127 4.87 -6.68 -1.93
N MET A 128 3.82 -6.38 -1.19
CA MET A 128 2.55 -5.88 -1.72
C MET A 128 2.17 -4.61 -0.96
N LEU A 129 2.14 -3.46 -1.67
CA LEU A 129 1.79 -2.16 -1.14
C LEU A 129 0.51 -1.64 -1.81
N PHE A 130 -0.54 -1.40 -1.03
CA PHE A 130 -1.81 -0.87 -1.53
C PHE A 130 -1.81 0.65 -1.48
N VAL A 131 -1.87 1.30 -2.64
CA VAL A 131 -1.80 2.77 -2.75
C VAL A 131 -3.20 3.35 -2.57
N TYR A 132 -3.68 3.30 -1.33
CA TYR A 132 -5.00 3.77 -0.96
C TYR A 132 -5.03 4.24 0.50
N SER A 133 -5.78 5.32 0.75
CA SER A 133 -5.90 5.91 2.09
C SER A 133 -7.15 5.46 2.86
N GLY A 134 -8.03 4.69 2.22
CA GLY A 134 -9.27 4.19 2.82
C GLY A 134 -9.12 2.83 3.52
N GLY A 135 -10.26 2.21 3.80
CA GLY A 135 -10.32 0.87 4.36
C GLY A 135 -9.81 -0.18 3.38
N PHE A 136 -8.95 -1.06 3.83
CA PHE A 136 -8.31 -2.08 3.01
C PHE A 136 -8.31 -3.44 3.68
N ARG A 137 -8.06 -4.49 2.88
CA ARG A 137 -7.95 -5.88 3.31
C ARG A 137 -6.78 -6.55 2.62
N MET A 138 -5.99 -7.26 3.41
CA MET A 138 -4.90 -8.12 2.99
C MET A 138 -5.19 -9.53 3.50
N GLU A 139 -5.02 -10.52 2.64
CA GLU A 139 -5.28 -11.93 2.95
C GLU A 139 -4.09 -12.78 2.53
N ALA A 140 -3.72 -13.75 3.37
CA ALA A 140 -2.84 -14.85 3.01
C ALA A 140 -3.54 -16.15 3.41
N GLU A 141 -3.77 -17.04 2.45
CA GLU A 141 -4.44 -18.32 2.65
C GLU A 141 -3.52 -19.45 2.21
N LYS A 142 -3.38 -20.47 3.05
CA LYS A 142 -2.77 -21.75 2.67
C LYS A 142 -3.86 -22.79 2.56
N ASP A 143 -4.01 -23.38 1.38
CA ASP A 143 -5.04 -24.35 1.07
C ASP A 143 -4.64 -25.79 1.49
N GLN A 144 -5.53 -26.74 1.24
CA GLN A 144 -5.31 -28.16 1.54
C GLN A 144 -4.22 -28.82 0.71
N PHE A 145 -3.75 -28.19 -0.36
CA PHE A 145 -2.66 -28.65 -1.22
C PHE A 145 -1.32 -27.98 -0.90
N ASN A 146 -1.26 -27.21 0.19
CA ASN A 146 -0.11 -26.39 0.58
C ASN A 146 0.22 -25.25 -0.40
N GLN A 147 -0.73 -24.84 -1.23
CA GLN A 147 -0.60 -23.66 -2.07
C GLN A 147 -0.94 -22.41 -1.25
N THR A 148 -0.20 -21.34 -1.47
CA THR A 148 -0.42 -20.07 -0.78
C THR A 148 -1.00 -19.05 -1.75
N ARG A 149 -2.11 -18.41 -1.38
CA ARG A 149 -2.73 -17.28 -2.09
C ARG A 149 -2.63 -16.02 -1.28
N ALA A 150 -2.13 -14.96 -1.88
CA ALA A 150 -2.09 -13.62 -1.29
C ALA A 150 -3.00 -12.67 -2.06
N ILE A 151 -3.88 -11.98 -1.35
CA ILE A 151 -4.85 -11.03 -1.95
C ILE A 151 -4.70 -9.67 -1.26
N MET A 152 -4.81 -8.59 -2.04
CA MET A 152 -4.82 -7.22 -1.54
C MET A 152 -5.86 -6.38 -2.28
N GLY A 153 -6.67 -5.63 -1.53
CA GLY A 153 -7.71 -4.79 -2.11
C GLY A 153 -8.51 -3.99 -1.07
N LEU A 154 -9.68 -3.54 -1.48
CA LEU A 154 -10.59 -2.81 -0.61
C LEU A 154 -11.13 -3.69 0.51
N GLN A 155 -11.43 -3.06 1.64
CA GLN A 155 -12.13 -3.75 2.73
C GLN A 155 -13.48 -4.26 2.25
N SER A 156 -13.67 -5.60 2.32
CA SER A 156 -14.87 -6.26 1.80
C SER A 156 -15.98 -6.44 2.84
N GLU A 157 -15.69 -6.26 4.12
CA GLU A 157 -16.71 -6.37 5.16
C GLU A 157 -17.73 -5.23 5.03
N LYS A 158 -18.98 -5.57 4.78
CA LYS A 158 -20.08 -4.64 4.49
C LYS A 158 -19.88 -3.79 3.23
N PHE A 159 -18.91 -4.14 2.38
CA PHE A 159 -18.74 -3.49 1.08
C PHE A 159 -19.83 -4.00 0.13
N ARG A 160 -20.61 -3.09 -0.38
CA ARG A 160 -21.63 -3.37 -1.39
C ARG A 160 -21.82 -2.12 -2.25
N TYR A 161 -21.03 -2.03 -3.32
CA TYR A 161 -21.05 -0.90 -4.22
C TYR A 161 -22.01 -1.16 -5.39
N PRO A 162 -23.07 -0.33 -5.56
CA PRO A 162 -23.95 -0.44 -6.71
C PRO A 162 -23.23 0.08 -7.96
N LEU A 163 -23.23 -0.70 -9.03
CA LEU A 163 -22.68 -0.32 -10.32
C LEU A 163 -23.80 -0.37 -11.36
N MET A 164 -24.22 0.81 -11.82
CA MET A 164 -25.33 0.96 -12.77
C MET A 164 -24.88 0.57 -14.19
N PRO A 165 -25.82 0.27 -15.12
CA PRO A 165 -25.51 0.11 -16.53
C PRO A 165 -24.71 1.28 -17.09
N GLY A 166 -23.59 0.98 -17.76
CA GLY A 166 -22.68 1.98 -18.33
C GLY A 166 -21.65 2.55 -17.36
N GLU A 167 -21.74 2.27 -16.07
CA GLU A 167 -20.77 2.75 -15.08
C GLU A 167 -19.54 1.85 -14.99
N GLU A 168 -18.46 2.44 -14.49
CA GLU A 168 -17.20 1.74 -14.19
C GLU A 168 -16.73 1.98 -12.76
N PHE A 169 -16.00 1.01 -12.24
CA PHE A 169 -15.35 1.06 -10.94
C PHE A 169 -13.89 0.68 -11.09
N ILE A 170 -12.99 1.54 -10.60
CA ILE A 170 -11.55 1.29 -10.63
C ILE A 170 -11.09 0.95 -9.21
N VAL A 171 -10.56 -0.26 -9.05
CA VAL A 171 -9.97 -0.70 -7.78
C VAL A 171 -8.63 0.03 -7.60
N PRO A 172 -8.35 0.59 -6.41
CA PRO A 172 -7.06 1.23 -6.13
C PRO A 172 -5.88 0.30 -6.42
N GLU A 173 -4.77 0.88 -6.78
CA GLU A 173 -3.60 0.18 -7.31
C GLU A 173 -2.79 -0.51 -6.20
N THR A 174 -2.30 -1.70 -6.48
CA THR A 174 -1.30 -2.40 -5.68
C THR A 174 0.04 -2.36 -6.40
N VAL A 175 1.08 -2.02 -5.66
CA VAL A 175 2.49 -2.09 -6.09
C VAL A 175 3.08 -3.40 -5.60
N LEU A 176 3.62 -4.18 -6.51
CA LEU A 176 4.24 -5.47 -6.26
C LEU A 176 5.74 -5.36 -6.51
N THR A 177 6.53 -5.99 -5.66
CA THR A 177 7.99 -6.11 -5.84
C THR A 177 8.49 -7.43 -5.31
N TYR A 178 9.59 -7.91 -5.88
CA TYR A 178 10.29 -9.11 -5.46
C TYR A 178 11.75 -8.79 -5.12
N SER A 179 12.30 -9.50 -4.16
CA SER A 179 13.73 -9.48 -3.85
C SER A 179 14.22 -10.87 -3.51
N ALA A 180 15.37 -11.26 -4.05
CA ALA A 180 16.14 -12.43 -3.63
C ALA A 180 17.24 -12.06 -2.61
N GLY A 181 17.45 -10.76 -2.39
CA GLY A 181 18.45 -10.17 -1.49
C GLY A 181 17.90 -9.73 -0.14
N GLY A 182 16.77 -10.29 0.30
CA GLY A 182 16.19 -9.97 1.61
C GLY A 182 15.38 -8.65 1.63
N PHE A 183 15.06 -8.19 2.83
CA PHE A 183 14.15 -7.05 3.05
C PHE A 183 14.77 -5.71 2.69
N GLU A 184 16.09 -5.56 2.82
CA GLU A 184 16.81 -4.33 2.46
C GLU A 184 16.59 -3.99 0.98
N GLN A 185 16.85 -4.93 0.08
CA GLN A 185 16.66 -4.72 -1.36
C GLN A 185 15.19 -4.45 -1.70
N LEU A 186 14.26 -5.19 -1.09
CA LEU A 186 12.82 -4.98 -1.28
C LEU A 186 12.40 -3.56 -0.86
N SER A 187 12.88 -3.09 0.28
CA SER A 187 12.59 -1.74 0.77
C SER A 187 13.19 -0.67 -0.13
N HIS A 188 14.40 -0.87 -0.66
CA HIS A 188 15.03 0.06 -1.61
C HIS A 188 14.22 0.19 -2.90
N ASN A 189 13.72 -0.93 -3.46
CA ASN A 189 12.86 -0.91 -4.64
C ASN A 189 11.61 -0.06 -4.40
N LEU A 190 10.91 -0.30 -3.27
CA LEU A 190 9.73 0.47 -2.88
C LEU A 190 10.03 1.95 -2.62
N HIS A 191 11.12 2.26 -1.91
CA HIS A 191 11.50 3.63 -1.63
C HIS A 191 11.80 4.42 -2.90
N LYS A 192 12.51 3.82 -3.86
CA LYS A 192 12.74 4.44 -5.17
C LYS A 192 11.42 4.71 -5.89
N CYS A 193 10.56 3.69 -6.01
CA CYS A 193 9.27 3.82 -6.66
C CYS A 193 8.39 4.90 -6.00
N ILE A 194 8.31 4.92 -4.67
CA ILE A 194 7.49 5.90 -3.95
C ILE A 194 8.00 7.32 -4.21
N ARG A 195 9.31 7.56 -4.14
CA ARG A 195 9.89 8.88 -4.35
C ARG A 195 9.66 9.40 -5.76
N THR A 196 9.78 8.54 -6.77
CA THR A 196 9.74 8.95 -8.19
C THR A 196 8.35 8.90 -8.80
N HIS A 197 7.52 7.91 -8.40
CA HIS A 197 6.27 7.60 -9.08
C HIS A 197 5.00 7.72 -8.22
N VAL A 198 5.12 7.92 -6.89
CA VAL A 198 3.98 8.11 -6.00
C VAL A 198 3.95 9.51 -5.40
N CYS A 199 5.09 9.99 -4.91
CA CYS A 199 5.22 11.36 -4.39
C CYS A 199 5.04 12.39 -5.51
N ARG A 200 4.29 13.46 -5.22
CA ARG A 200 3.94 14.51 -6.20
C ARG A 200 4.15 15.90 -5.62
N GLY A 201 4.15 16.89 -6.53
CA GLY A 201 4.18 18.30 -6.21
C GLY A 201 5.58 18.85 -5.95
N LYS A 202 5.63 20.16 -5.70
CA LYS A 202 6.88 20.92 -5.61
C LYS A 202 7.82 20.48 -4.49
N TYR A 203 7.29 19.84 -3.45
CA TYR A 203 8.06 19.40 -2.29
C TYR A 203 8.68 18.00 -2.44
N ARG A 204 8.44 17.30 -3.55
CA ARG A 204 8.98 15.96 -3.77
C ARG A 204 10.51 15.94 -3.67
N ASP A 205 11.15 16.87 -4.33
CA ASP A 205 12.62 16.91 -4.50
C ASP A 205 13.28 18.00 -3.63
N LEU A 206 12.50 18.78 -2.88
CA LEU A 206 13.05 19.81 -2.00
C LEU A 206 13.54 19.21 -0.68
N VAL A 207 14.69 19.71 -0.22
CA VAL A 207 15.16 19.43 1.14
C VAL A 207 14.12 19.93 2.14
N ARG A 208 13.85 19.13 3.17
CA ARG A 208 12.93 19.52 4.22
C ARG A 208 13.58 20.54 5.13
N PRO A 209 12.86 21.58 5.56
CA PRO A 209 13.40 22.57 6.49
C PRO A 209 13.75 21.91 7.83
N VAL A 210 14.79 22.43 8.47
CA VAL A 210 15.08 22.07 9.88
C VAL A 210 13.99 22.68 10.74
N LEU A 211 13.26 21.83 11.47
CA LEU A 211 12.03 22.20 12.13
C LEU A 211 12.13 22.01 13.64
N VAL A 212 11.58 22.96 14.40
CA VAL A 212 11.24 22.79 15.82
C VAL A 212 9.73 22.74 15.98
N ASN A 213 9.26 21.79 16.79
CA ASN A 213 7.84 21.67 17.18
C ASN A 213 7.71 22.14 18.64
N SER A 214 6.70 22.97 18.92
CA SER A 214 6.47 23.50 20.27
C SER A 214 5.96 22.45 21.28
N TRP A 215 5.49 21.29 20.80
CA TRP A 215 4.81 20.31 21.63
C TRP A 215 5.64 19.88 22.84
N GLU A 216 6.86 19.38 22.64
CA GLU A 216 7.74 18.96 23.74
C GLU A 216 8.29 20.13 24.58
N ALA A 217 8.31 21.36 24.02
CA ALA A 217 8.78 22.54 24.74
C ALA A 217 7.72 23.12 25.69
N ALA A 218 6.44 23.03 25.36
CA ALA A 218 5.40 23.75 26.09
C ALA A 218 4.07 23.01 26.23
N TYR A 219 3.84 21.93 25.48
CA TYR A 219 2.52 21.26 25.38
C TYR A 219 1.40 22.29 25.11
N PHE A 220 0.43 22.41 26.02
CA PHE A 220 -0.67 23.40 25.97
C PHE A 220 -0.39 24.66 26.77
N ASP A 221 0.71 24.74 27.52
CA ASP A 221 1.08 25.89 28.36
C ASP A 221 1.94 26.88 27.57
N PHE A 222 1.34 27.59 26.61
CA PHE A 222 2.02 28.62 25.83
C PHE A 222 1.09 29.78 25.50
N ASP A 223 1.72 30.94 25.31
CA ASP A 223 1.15 32.16 24.78
C ASP A 223 1.99 32.69 23.60
N GLY A 224 1.61 33.82 23.05
CA GLY A 224 2.34 34.42 21.93
C GLY A 224 3.77 34.82 22.25
N GLU A 225 4.06 35.21 23.48
CA GLU A 225 5.40 35.62 23.91
C GLU A 225 6.34 34.43 23.99
N LYS A 226 5.87 33.33 24.59
CA LYS A 226 6.62 32.06 24.71
C LYS A 226 6.95 31.46 23.34
N ILE A 227 5.98 31.47 22.39
CA ILE A 227 6.21 31.00 21.05
C ILE A 227 7.19 31.91 20.29
N LEU A 228 7.11 33.23 20.48
CA LEU A 228 8.04 34.17 19.85
C LEU A 228 9.47 33.97 20.38
N GLU A 229 9.64 33.73 21.67
CA GLU A 229 10.94 33.39 22.27
C GLU A 229 11.50 32.08 21.68
N LEU A 230 10.68 31.02 21.62
CA LEU A 230 11.04 29.76 21.00
C LEU A 230 11.49 29.96 19.54
N ALA A 231 10.74 30.75 18.77
CA ALA A 231 11.06 31.03 17.37
C ALA A 231 12.37 31.80 17.20
N LYS A 232 12.66 32.78 18.08
CA LYS A 232 13.93 33.52 18.07
C LYS A 232 15.11 32.59 18.37
N ASN A 233 15.00 31.80 19.43
CA ASN A 233 16.05 30.85 19.82
C ASN A 233 16.29 29.80 18.72
N ALA A 234 15.22 29.33 18.08
CA ALA A 234 15.31 28.41 16.95
C ALA A 234 16.02 29.04 15.74
N ALA A 235 15.70 30.29 15.40
CA ALA A 235 16.34 31.03 14.30
C ALA A 235 17.83 31.24 14.58
N ASP A 236 18.20 31.60 15.81
CA ASP A 236 19.61 31.78 16.20
C ASP A 236 20.43 30.49 16.09
N LEU A 237 19.78 29.33 16.20
CA LEU A 237 20.35 27.99 16.00
C LEU A 237 20.31 27.54 14.52
N GLY A 238 19.78 28.35 13.60
CA GLY A 238 19.69 28.03 12.17
C GLY A 238 18.50 27.15 11.80
N MET A 239 17.48 27.04 12.66
CA MET A 239 16.24 26.36 12.29
C MET A 239 15.39 27.23 11.37
N GLU A 240 14.67 26.60 10.46
CA GLU A 240 13.99 27.24 9.33
C GLU A 240 12.46 27.27 9.49
N MET A 241 11.92 26.48 10.43
CA MET A 241 10.47 26.34 10.63
C MET A 241 10.13 26.10 12.09
N VAL A 242 9.06 26.75 12.55
CA VAL A 242 8.42 26.49 13.83
C VAL A 242 7.02 25.93 13.58
N VAL A 243 6.64 24.87 14.26
CA VAL A 243 5.32 24.24 14.20
C VAL A 243 4.70 24.28 15.58
N LEU A 244 3.43 24.70 15.64
CA LEU A 244 2.58 24.74 16.84
C LEU A 244 1.75 23.47 16.99
#